data_4250e4f4ecb83a189984e7f7991da9aa
#
_entry.id   4250e4f4ecb83a189984e7f7991da9aa
#
_cell.length_a   1.000
_cell.length_b   1.000
_cell.length_c   1.000
_cell.angle_alpha   90.00
_cell.angle_beta   90.00
_cell.angle_gamma   90.00
#
_symmetry.space_group_name_H-M   'P 1'
#
loop_
_entity.id
_entity.type
_entity.pdbx_description
1 polymer ?
#
loop_
_entity_poly.entity_id
_entity_poly.type
_entity_poly.pdbx_seq_one_letter_code
_entity_poly.pdbx_strand_id
1 'polypeptide(L)'
;MTRERATLMYQLGRSLARFCFGTFGRIEVTGAENVPPYGPVILVSNHLSFNDPPLLVASVSRPLYLVGKKELFANPVSRFLLRGAHVSPFDRSGSGIDAMRALIGHLDKDRIVVLFPEGHRSPDHTMKEGMLGVVYLALKSQATILPVGVTGTQNFPGWRMPLPLCKLKVNIGQPFSLPGLEGKPSKEVMQSILDMIMDRVAAQLPSEFRGVYGDSARRSNSGQRAPVA
;
A
#
# COMPACT_ATOMS: atom_id res chain seq x y z
N MET A 1 -6.77 25.13 0.36
CA MET A 1 -6.19 23.78 0.17
C MET A 1 -5.58 23.71 -1.22
N THR A 2 -4.28 23.77 -1.31
CA THR A 2 -3.55 23.76 -2.60
C THR A 2 -3.33 22.31 -3.02
N ARG A 3 -3.85 21.96 -4.19
CA ARG A 3 -3.58 20.65 -4.82
C ARG A 3 -2.08 20.56 -5.10
N GLU A 4 -1.36 19.66 -4.41
CA GLU A 4 0.06 19.49 -4.64
C GLU A 4 0.30 19.06 -6.10
N ARG A 5 1.19 19.80 -6.79
CA ARG A 5 1.59 19.45 -8.15
C ARG A 5 2.69 18.39 -8.08
N ALA A 6 2.45 17.24 -8.67
CA ALA A 6 3.50 16.23 -8.87
C ALA A 6 4.66 16.81 -9.68
N THR A 7 5.89 16.37 -9.39
CA THR A 7 7.07 16.73 -10.20
C THR A 7 6.87 16.31 -11.65
N LEU A 8 7.50 17.03 -12.59
CA LEU A 8 7.45 16.66 -14.02
C LEU A 8 7.88 15.19 -14.24
N MET A 9 8.94 14.78 -13.54
CA MET A 9 9.45 13.40 -13.64
C MET A 9 8.43 12.36 -13.16
N TYR A 10 7.71 12.63 -12.07
CA TYR A 10 6.61 11.78 -11.60
C TYR A 10 5.50 11.69 -12.66
N GLN A 11 5.11 12.83 -13.24
CA GLN A 11 4.07 12.89 -14.26
C GLN A 11 4.45 12.09 -15.52
N LEU A 12 5.70 12.23 -15.99
CA LEU A 12 6.21 11.46 -17.11
C LEU A 12 6.23 9.96 -16.81
N GLY A 13 6.74 9.55 -15.65
CA GLY A 13 6.75 8.15 -15.22
C GLY A 13 5.34 7.57 -15.11
N ARG A 14 4.40 8.35 -14.54
CA ARG A 14 2.99 7.96 -14.45
C ARG A 14 2.35 7.81 -15.85
N SER A 15 2.59 8.76 -16.75
CA SER A 15 2.06 8.71 -18.11
C SER A 15 2.60 7.50 -18.87
N LEU A 16 3.90 7.22 -18.72
CA LEU A 16 4.53 6.03 -19.31
C LEU A 16 3.92 4.73 -18.73
N ALA A 17 3.77 4.64 -17.41
CA ALA A 17 3.15 3.48 -16.76
C ALA A 17 1.69 3.29 -17.24
N ARG A 18 0.91 4.37 -17.33
CA ARG A 18 -0.45 4.34 -17.89
C ARG A 18 -0.48 3.85 -19.34
N PHE A 19 0.43 4.35 -20.17
CA PHE A 19 0.53 3.91 -21.55
C PHE A 19 0.88 2.42 -21.63
N CYS A 20 1.91 1.97 -20.92
CA CYS A 20 2.35 0.57 -20.94
C CYS A 20 1.26 -0.38 -20.43
N PHE A 21 0.68 -0.09 -19.27
CA PHE A 21 -0.35 -0.92 -18.67
C PHE A 21 -1.69 -0.83 -19.41
N GLY A 22 -2.03 0.32 -19.97
CA GLY A 22 -3.27 0.51 -20.73
C GLY A 22 -3.21 -0.13 -22.11
N THR A 23 -2.06 -0.05 -22.81
CA THR A 23 -1.91 -0.54 -24.19
C THR A 23 -1.56 -2.03 -24.21
N PHE A 24 -0.61 -2.46 -23.38
CA PHE A 24 -0.07 -3.82 -23.41
C PHE A 24 -0.57 -4.70 -22.27
N GLY A 25 -1.14 -4.11 -21.22
CA GLY A 25 -1.86 -4.80 -20.16
C GLY A 25 -3.34 -4.50 -20.27
N ARG A 26 -4.18 -5.47 -19.87
CA ARG A 26 -5.62 -5.22 -19.72
C ARG A 26 -5.88 -4.73 -18.32
N ILE A 27 -5.65 -3.41 -18.10
CA ILE A 27 -5.86 -2.82 -16.77
C ILE A 27 -7.35 -2.58 -16.50
N GLU A 28 -7.83 -3.09 -15.39
CA GLU A 28 -9.15 -2.81 -14.82
C GLU A 28 -8.98 -2.11 -13.48
N VAL A 29 -9.54 -0.91 -13.37
CA VAL A 29 -9.55 -0.14 -12.10
C VAL A 29 -10.99 0.06 -11.68
N THR A 30 -11.33 -0.38 -10.47
CA THR A 30 -12.64 -0.16 -9.86
C THR A 30 -12.50 0.68 -8.60
N GLY A 31 -13.54 1.46 -8.25
CA GLY A 31 -13.53 2.30 -7.04
C GLY A 31 -12.58 3.50 -7.13
N ALA A 32 -12.23 3.98 -8.32
CA ALA A 32 -11.35 5.15 -8.49
C ALA A 32 -11.94 6.42 -7.84
N GLU A 33 -13.25 6.50 -7.74
CA GLU A 33 -14.03 7.55 -7.06
C GLU A 33 -13.82 7.55 -5.53
N ASN A 34 -13.38 6.44 -4.96
CA ASN A 34 -13.11 6.30 -3.52
C ASN A 34 -11.82 6.99 -3.08
N VAL A 35 -10.96 7.43 -4.03
CA VAL A 35 -9.74 8.15 -3.68
C VAL A 35 -10.08 9.53 -3.13
N PRO A 36 -9.82 9.82 -1.83
CA PRO A 36 -10.12 11.13 -1.26
C PRO A 36 -9.42 12.24 -2.06
N PRO A 37 -10.15 13.28 -2.51
CA PRO A 37 -9.57 14.33 -3.34
C PRO A 37 -8.57 15.21 -2.60
N TYR A 38 -8.66 15.26 -1.27
CA TYR A 38 -7.85 16.08 -0.37
C TYR A 38 -7.50 15.32 0.91
N GLY A 39 -6.61 15.91 1.71
CA GLY A 39 -6.20 15.42 3.02
C GLY A 39 -5.18 14.27 2.96
N PRO A 40 -4.63 13.91 4.13
CA PRO A 40 -3.67 12.83 4.27
C PRO A 40 -4.34 11.47 4.09
N VAL A 41 -3.69 10.58 3.33
CA VAL A 41 -4.21 9.23 3.05
C VAL A 41 -3.10 8.20 3.21
N ILE A 42 -3.41 7.12 3.90
CA ILE A 42 -2.60 5.90 3.95
C ILE A 42 -3.25 4.89 3.01
N LEU A 43 -2.70 4.74 1.80
CA LEU A 43 -3.09 3.68 0.88
C LEU A 43 -2.44 2.38 1.35
N VAL A 44 -3.26 1.40 1.68
CA VAL A 44 -2.84 0.08 2.18
C VAL A 44 -3.15 -0.97 1.13
N SER A 45 -2.14 -1.72 0.68
CA SER A 45 -2.30 -2.72 -0.37
C SER A 45 -1.55 -4.01 -0.06
N ASN A 46 -2.01 -5.13 -0.62
CA ASN A 46 -1.25 -6.37 -0.72
C ASN A 46 -0.01 -6.19 -1.63
N HIS A 47 0.99 -7.06 -1.49
CA HIS A 47 2.26 -6.93 -2.23
C HIS A 47 2.67 -8.23 -2.92
N LEU A 48 2.40 -8.33 -4.23
CA LEU A 48 2.67 -9.51 -5.05
C LEU A 48 3.98 -9.39 -5.85
N SER A 49 4.31 -8.17 -6.31
CA SER A 49 5.37 -7.97 -7.31
C SER A 49 6.05 -6.60 -7.16
N PHE A 50 7.24 -6.46 -7.76
CA PHE A 50 7.87 -5.15 -7.97
C PHE A 50 7.04 -4.23 -8.89
N ASN A 51 6.07 -4.79 -9.60
CA ASN A 51 5.21 -4.05 -10.52
C ASN A 51 3.98 -3.42 -9.82
N ASP A 52 3.73 -3.73 -8.53
CA ASP A 52 2.59 -3.16 -7.79
C ASP A 52 2.71 -1.63 -7.64
N PRO A 53 3.86 -1.07 -7.21
CA PRO A 53 3.98 0.39 -7.08
C PRO A 53 3.72 1.15 -8.39
N PRO A 54 4.33 0.81 -9.54
CA PRO A 54 4.02 1.49 -10.80
C PRO A 54 2.57 1.29 -11.25
N LEU A 55 1.94 0.15 -10.97
CA LEU A 55 0.53 -0.07 -11.27
C LEU A 55 -0.37 0.83 -10.42
N LEU A 56 -0.09 0.97 -9.12
CA LEU A 56 -0.80 1.91 -8.23
C LEU A 56 -0.62 3.36 -8.70
N VAL A 57 0.60 3.77 -9.08
CA VAL A 57 0.90 5.10 -9.62
C VAL A 57 0.08 5.37 -10.89
N ALA A 58 -0.08 4.38 -11.76
CA ALA A 58 -0.90 4.50 -12.96
C ALA A 58 -2.40 4.63 -12.65
N SER A 59 -2.89 3.97 -11.58
CA SER A 59 -4.31 3.82 -11.26
C SER A 59 -4.88 4.94 -10.40
N VAL A 60 -4.09 5.46 -9.46
CA VAL A 60 -4.56 6.47 -8.48
C VAL A 60 -4.46 7.88 -9.03
N SER A 61 -5.45 8.73 -8.78
CA SER A 61 -5.53 10.10 -9.34
C SER A 61 -4.55 11.10 -8.72
N ARG A 62 -4.20 10.91 -7.44
CA ARG A 62 -3.27 11.77 -6.69
C ARG A 62 -1.84 11.21 -6.71
N PRO A 63 -0.80 12.05 -6.52
CA PRO A 63 0.57 11.59 -6.38
C PRO A 63 0.75 10.66 -5.18
N LEU A 64 1.49 9.58 -5.38
CA LEU A 64 1.80 8.58 -4.35
C LEU A 64 3.23 8.76 -3.84
N TYR A 65 3.41 8.59 -2.54
CA TYR A 65 4.69 8.62 -1.85
C TYR A 65 4.97 7.26 -1.21
N LEU A 66 6.14 6.70 -1.48
CA LEU A 66 6.50 5.35 -1.07
C LEU A 66 7.81 5.35 -0.30
N VAL A 67 8.04 4.27 0.44
CA VAL A 67 9.36 3.91 0.95
C VAL A 67 9.86 2.68 0.22
N GLY A 68 11.14 2.67 -0.12
CA GLY A 68 11.79 1.56 -0.80
C GLY A 68 13.08 1.17 -0.11
N LYS A 69 13.53 -0.08 -0.28
CA LYS A 69 14.79 -0.56 0.31
C LYS A 69 15.95 0.35 -0.08
N LYS A 70 16.82 0.68 0.89
CA LYS A 70 18.02 1.50 0.72
C LYS A 70 18.94 0.98 -0.42
N GLU A 71 19.05 -0.34 -0.56
CA GLU A 71 19.88 -0.99 -1.58
C GLU A 71 19.44 -0.64 -3.00
N LEU A 72 18.16 -0.34 -3.23
CA LEU A 72 17.65 0.10 -4.53
C LEU A 72 18.22 1.46 -4.96
N PHE A 73 18.73 2.24 -4.01
CA PHE A 73 19.32 3.56 -4.25
C PHE A 73 20.86 3.53 -4.39
N ALA A 74 21.48 2.36 -4.40
CA ALA A 74 22.93 2.22 -4.54
C ALA A 74 23.44 2.71 -5.90
N ASN A 75 22.70 2.41 -6.97
CA ASN A 75 23.03 2.87 -8.32
C ASN A 75 22.53 4.32 -8.52
N PRO A 76 23.34 5.24 -9.09
CA PRO A 76 22.95 6.63 -9.31
C PRO A 76 21.73 6.80 -10.21
N VAL A 77 21.58 5.97 -11.25
CA VAL A 77 20.43 6.00 -12.16
C VAL A 77 19.16 5.57 -11.43
N SER A 78 19.18 4.43 -10.72
CA SER A 78 18.03 3.97 -9.95
C SER A 78 17.67 4.97 -8.85
N ARG A 79 18.67 5.57 -8.18
CA ARG A 79 18.44 6.65 -7.19
C ARG A 79 17.72 7.83 -7.79
N PHE A 80 18.13 8.29 -8.96
CA PHE A 80 17.48 9.41 -9.66
C PHE A 80 16.03 9.06 -10.03
N LEU A 81 15.82 7.90 -10.62
CA LEU A 81 14.48 7.42 -11.02
C LEU A 81 13.53 7.25 -9.82
N LEU A 82 14.01 6.58 -8.76
CA LEU A 82 13.20 6.32 -7.57
C LEU A 82 12.83 7.63 -6.83
N ARG A 83 13.77 8.57 -6.71
CA ARG A 83 13.47 9.88 -6.13
C ARG A 83 12.45 10.66 -6.97
N GLY A 84 12.58 10.59 -8.30
CA GLY A 84 11.63 11.17 -9.22
C GLY A 84 10.24 10.53 -9.14
N ALA A 85 10.18 9.24 -8.81
CA ALA A 85 8.94 8.50 -8.56
C ALA A 85 8.40 8.67 -7.12
N HIS A 86 8.92 9.63 -6.34
CA HIS A 86 8.54 9.89 -4.95
C HIS A 86 8.79 8.70 -4.01
N VAL A 87 9.83 7.91 -4.26
CA VAL A 87 10.26 6.83 -3.38
C VAL A 87 11.39 7.34 -2.48
N SER A 88 11.22 7.21 -1.16
CA SER A 88 12.23 7.54 -0.14
C SER A 88 12.99 6.28 0.29
N PRO A 89 14.31 6.33 0.51
CA PRO A 89 15.07 5.17 0.98
C PRO A 89 14.68 4.80 2.41
N PHE A 90 14.60 3.49 2.67
CA PHE A 90 14.32 2.91 3.97
C PHE A 90 15.34 1.82 4.29
N ASP A 91 15.96 1.91 5.46
CA ASP A 91 16.87 0.90 5.98
C ASP A 91 16.11 -0.11 6.84
N ARG A 92 16.07 -1.37 6.40
CA ARG A 92 15.40 -2.45 7.14
C ARG A 92 16.17 -2.95 8.35
N SER A 93 17.48 -2.74 8.37
CA SER A 93 18.33 -3.12 9.52
C SER A 93 18.20 -2.14 10.68
N GLY A 94 17.62 -0.96 10.43
CA GLY A 94 17.35 0.05 11.44
C GLY A 94 16.01 -0.17 12.15
N SER A 95 15.72 0.69 13.12
CA SER A 95 14.50 0.64 13.94
C SER A 95 13.19 0.94 13.19
N GLY A 96 13.25 1.24 11.89
CA GLY A 96 12.09 1.69 11.11
C GLY A 96 11.60 3.11 11.44
N ILE A 97 12.18 3.76 12.44
CA ILE A 97 11.77 5.08 12.93
C ILE A 97 11.92 6.14 11.84
N ASP A 98 13.00 6.09 11.06
CA ASP A 98 13.23 7.09 10.01
C ASP A 98 12.24 6.95 8.85
N ALA A 99 11.87 5.72 8.48
CA ALA A 99 10.79 5.50 7.51
C ALA A 99 9.46 6.03 8.04
N MET A 100 9.14 5.73 9.29
CA MET A 100 7.91 6.20 9.93
C MET A 100 7.88 7.74 9.99
N ARG A 101 8.99 8.37 10.36
CA ARG A 101 9.11 9.84 10.38
C ARG A 101 8.93 10.44 8.98
N ALA A 102 9.53 9.83 7.95
CA ALA A 102 9.37 10.26 6.56
C ALA A 102 7.91 10.16 6.09
N LEU A 103 7.23 9.04 6.42
CA LEU A 103 5.83 8.83 6.08
C LEU A 103 4.91 9.84 6.78
N ILE A 104 5.12 10.10 8.08
CA ILE A 104 4.39 11.13 8.83
C ILE A 104 4.61 12.50 8.17
N GLY A 105 5.86 12.87 7.86
CA GLY A 105 6.17 14.13 7.19
C GLY A 105 5.56 14.27 5.78
N HIS A 106 5.17 13.18 5.12
CA HIS A 106 4.36 13.23 3.91
C HIS A 106 2.88 13.44 4.25
N LEU A 107 2.34 12.73 5.24
CA LEU A 107 0.94 12.88 5.66
C LEU A 107 0.64 14.30 6.18
N ASP A 108 1.57 14.91 6.92
CA ASP A 108 1.47 16.31 7.39
C ASP A 108 1.35 17.34 6.23
N LYS A 109 1.66 16.92 5.00
CA LYS A 109 1.54 17.71 3.77
C LYS A 109 0.36 17.30 2.91
N ASP A 110 -0.65 16.68 3.49
CA ASP A 110 -1.86 16.20 2.80
C ASP A 110 -1.56 15.22 1.65
N ARG A 111 -0.53 14.37 1.78
CA ARG A 111 -0.09 13.45 0.74
C ARG A 111 -0.67 12.05 0.93
N ILE A 112 -0.67 11.26 -0.17
CA ILE A 112 -0.96 9.83 -0.10
C ILE A 112 0.35 9.07 0.09
N VAL A 113 0.49 8.38 1.22
CA VAL A 113 1.58 7.42 1.41
C VAL A 113 1.09 6.01 1.10
N VAL A 114 1.95 5.19 0.50
CA VAL A 114 1.63 3.80 0.19
C VAL A 114 2.35 2.88 1.15
N LEU A 115 1.60 1.97 1.74
CA LEU A 115 2.12 0.91 2.60
C LEU A 115 1.71 -0.46 2.10
N PHE A 116 2.67 -1.38 2.17
CA PHE A 116 2.46 -2.82 2.03
C PHE A 116 2.71 -3.44 3.42
N PRO A 117 1.65 -3.65 4.23
CA PRO A 117 1.82 -4.05 5.64
C PRO A 117 2.51 -5.39 5.83
N GLU A 118 2.51 -6.25 4.82
CA GLU A 118 3.23 -7.53 4.79
C GLU A 118 4.76 -7.36 4.91
N GLY A 119 5.30 -6.16 4.62
CA GLY A 119 6.72 -5.82 4.69
C GLY A 119 7.60 -6.44 3.61
N HIS A 120 7.12 -7.43 2.90
CA HIS A 120 7.80 -8.09 1.78
C HIS A 120 6.77 -8.60 0.77
N ARG A 121 7.22 -8.92 -0.44
CA ARG A 121 6.38 -9.55 -1.45
C ARG A 121 6.06 -10.98 -1.05
N SER A 122 4.82 -11.41 -1.28
CA SER A 122 4.38 -12.77 -1.02
C SER A 122 4.93 -13.73 -2.08
N PRO A 123 5.70 -14.77 -1.70
CA PRO A 123 6.23 -15.74 -2.66
C PRO A 123 5.16 -16.67 -3.24
N ASP A 124 4.07 -16.93 -2.55
CA ASP A 124 2.93 -17.74 -2.98
C ASP A 124 1.76 -16.90 -3.51
N HIS A 125 1.98 -15.59 -3.66
CA HIS A 125 1.00 -14.63 -4.18
C HIS A 125 -0.28 -14.52 -3.36
N THR A 126 -0.25 -14.90 -2.08
CA THR A 126 -1.37 -14.72 -1.14
C THR A 126 -1.00 -13.73 -0.04
N MET A 127 -2.00 -13.05 0.55
CA MET A 127 -1.74 -12.12 1.66
C MET A 127 -1.12 -12.82 2.86
N LYS A 128 -0.09 -12.21 3.43
CA LYS A 128 0.58 -12.61 4.67
C LYS A 128 0.12 -11.74 5.84
N GLU A 129 0.49 -12.15 7.05
CA GLU A 129 0.22 -11.34 8.23
C GLU A 129 0.81 -9.94 8.09
N GLY A 130 0.00 -8.95 8.45
CA GLY A 130 0.41 -7.56 8.43
C GLY A 130 1.27 -7.21 9.65
N MET A 131 2.05 -6.14 9.55
CA MET A 131 2.85 -5.58 10.64
C MET A 131 2.14 -4.38 11.27
N LEU A 132 2.28 -4.20 12.58
CA LEU A 132 1.67 -3.12 13.37
C LEU A 132 2.07 -1.70 12.94
N GLY A 133 3.09 -1.56 12.08
CA GLY A 133 3.54 -0.26 11.58
C GLY A 133 2.44 0.57 10.91
N VAL A 134 1.52 -0.06 10.18
CA VAL A 134 0.39 0.62 9.56
C VAL A 134 -0.58 1.18 10.60
N VAL A 135 -0.83 0.43 11.68
CA VAL A 135 -1.71 0.87 12.78
C VAL A 135 -1.10 2.05 13.50
N TYR A 136 0.21 1.95 13.84
CA TYR A 136 0.93 3.05 14.47
C TYR A 136 0.87 4.32 13.61
N LEU A 137 1.11 4.20 12.29
CA LEU A 137 1.05 5.35 11.39
C LEU A 137 -0.36 5.96 11.34
N ALA A 138 -1.39 5.13 11.24
CA ALA A 138 -2.78 5.56 11.17
C ALA A 138 -3.23 6.28 12.46
N LEU A 139 -2.93 5.71 13.62
CA LEU A 139 -3.25 6.32 14.92
C LEU A 139 -2.48 7.63 15.15
N LYS A 140 -1.21 7.68 14.74
CA LYS A 140 -0.36 8.87 14.94
C LYS A 140 -0.74 10.03 14.03
N SER A 141 -1.07 9.74 12.77
CA SER A 141 -1.38 10.77 11.77
C SER A 141 -2.86 11.12 11.67
N GLN A 142 -3.76 10.28 12.20
CA GLN A 142 -5.21 10.37 12.02
C GLN A 142 -5.62 10.47 10.54
N ALA A 143 -4.76 9.96 9.64
CA ALA A 143 -5.01 9.97 8.20
C ALA A 143 -6.08 8.96 7.81
N THR A 144 -6.80 9.26 6.75
CA THR A 144 -7.77 8.35 6.15
C THR A 144 -7.06 7.11 5.57
N ILE A 145 -7.55 5.92 5.86
CA ILE A 145 -7.04 4.66 5.33
C ILE A 145 -7.81 4.28 4.08
N LEU A 146 -7.09 3.98 2.99
CA LEU A 146 -7.65 3.57 1.71
C LEU A 146 -7.19 2.14 1.39
N PRO A 147 -8.05 1.13 1.55
CA PRO A 147 -7.71 -0.25 1.25
C PRO A 147 -7.74 -0.49 -0.26
N VAL A 148 -6.69 -1.13 -0.80
CA VAL A 148 -6.55 -1.41 -2.23
C VAL A 148 -6.10 -2.84 -2.45
N GLY A 149 -6.76 -3.56 -3.36
CA GLY A 149 -6.36 -4.88 -3.82
C GLY A 149 -5.71 -4.80 -5.19
N VAL A 150 -4.55 -5.43 -5.36
CA VAL A 150 -3.83 -5.51 -6.63
C VAL A 150 -3.66 -6.97 -7.04
N THR A 151 -3.95 -7.30 -8.32
CA THR A 151 -3.71 -8.62 -8.89
C THR A 151 -3.23 -8.52 -10.33
N GLY A 152 -2.56 -9.60 -10.80
CA GLY A 152 -2.04 -9.71 -12.17
C GLY A 152 -0.56 -9.35 -12.30
N THR A 153 0.00 -8.55 -11.40
CA THR A 153 1.40 -8.12 -11.41
C THR A 153 2.39 -9.26 -11.18
N GLN A 154 1.98 -10.34 -10.54
CA GLN A 154 2.74 -11.56 -10.34
C GLN A 154 2.98 -12.37 -11.63
N ASN A 155 2.18 -12.11 -12.68
CA ASN A 155 2.22 -12.88 -13.93
C ASN A 155 3.37 -12.47 -14.87
N PHE A 156 4.16 -11.47 -14.51
CA PHE A 156 5.31 -11.04 -15.30
C PHE A 156 6.45 -10.48 -14.43
N PRO A 157 7.71 -10.71 -14.84
CA PRO A 157 8.85 -10.19 -14.11
C PRO A 157 8.99 -8.66 -14.25
N GLY A 158 9.67 -8.01 -13.31
CA GLY A 158 9.81 -6.55 -13.26
C GLY A 158 10.40 -5.92 -14.53
N TRP A 159 11.33 -6.61 -15.23
CA TRP A 159 11.93 -6.13 -16.47
C TRP A 159 10.91 -6.08 -17.65
N ARG A 160 9.83 -6.86 -17.58
CA ARG A 160 8.73 -6.85 -18.55
C ARG A 160 7.67 -5.80 -18.26
N MET A 161 7.86 -4.95 -17.27
CA MET A 161 6.89 -3.91 -16.91
C MET A 161 6.38 -3.09 -18.12
N PRO A 162 7.21 -2.73 -19.12
CA PRO A 162 6.72 -2.03 -20.30
C PRO A 162 5.74 -2.85 -21.18
N LEU A 163 5.80 -4.20 -21.11
CA LEU A 163 4.99 -5.12 -21.91
C LEU A 163 4.38 -6.23 -21.01
N PRO A 164 3.42 -5.90 -20.14
CA PRO A 164 2.87 -6.86 -19.18
C PRO A 164 2.15 -8.04 -19.84
N LEU A 165 1.41 -7.81 -20.93
CA LEU A 165 0.68 -8.81 -21.73
C LEU A 165 -0.23 -9.72 -20.89
N CYS A 166 -0.82 -9.20 -19.83
CA CYS A 166 -1.71 -9.92 -18.93
C CYS A 166 -2.80 -9.00 -18.37
N LYS A 167 -3.81 -9.60 -17.74
CA LYS A 167 -4.87 -8.84 -17.06
C LYS A 167 -4.34 -8.31 -15.72
N LEU A 168 -4.52 -7.01 -15.51
CA LEU A 168 -4.14 -6.29 -14.30
C LEU A 168 -5.39 -5.71 -13.66
N LYS A 169 -5.56 -5.93 -12.36
CA LYS A 169 -6.70 -5.39 -11.64
C LYS A 169 -6.25 -4.58 -10.43
N VAL A 170 -6.92 -3.46 -10.23
CA VAL A 170 -6.79 -2.60 -9.04
C VAL A 170 -8.18 -2.30 -8.53
N ASN A 171 -8.51 -2.83 -7.36
CA ASN A 171 -9.79 -2.58 -6.70
C ASN A 171 -9.54 -1.64 -5.53
N ILE A 172 -10.13 -0.45 -5.57
CA ILE A 172 -10.01 0.58 -4.54
C ILE A 172 -11.26 0.55 -3.69
N GLY A 173 -11.11 0.14 -2.43
CA GLY A 173 -12.21 0.03 -1.48
C GLY A 173 -12.62 1.37 -0.88
N GLN A 174 -13.67 1.35 -0.07
CA GLN A 174 -14.16 2.54 0.62
C GLN A 174 -13.12 3.05 1.63
N PRO A 175 -12.80 4.35 1.62
CA PRO A 175 -11.92 4.94 2.61
C PRO A 175 -12.58 4.96 3.99
N PHE A 176 -11.77 4.87 5.04
CA PHE A 176 -12.23 4.95 6.42
C PHE A 176 -11.16 5.58 7.31
N SER A 177 -11.56 6.06 8.48
CA SER A 177 -10.66 6.63 9.48
C SER A 177 -10.80 5.84 10.79
N LEU A 178 -9.73 5.81 11.58
CA LEU A 178 -9.77 5.27 12.92
C LEU A 178 -10.29 6.34 13.89
N PRO A 179 -11.05 5.95 14.91
CA PRO A 179 -11.38 6.87 15.99
C PRO A 179 -10.11 7.28 16.73
N GLY A 180 -10.08 8.49 17.24
CA GLY A 180 -9.05 8.91 18.20
C GLY A 180 -9.09 8.02 19.43
N LEU A 181 -7.95 7.48 19.84
CA LEU A 181 -7.86 6.69 21.06
C LEU A 181 -7.24 7.54 22.18
N GLU A 182 -7.86 7.54 23.34
CA GLU A 182 -7.28 8.14 24.53
C GLU A 182 -6.22 7.21 25.13
N GLY A 183 -5.03 7.74 25.37
CA GLY A 183 -3.92 6.99 25.94
C GLY A 183 -3.20 6.06 24.95
N LYS A 184 -2.37 5.16 25.50
CA LYS A 184 -1.61 4.18 24.72
C LYS A 184 -2.45 2.90 24.58
N PRO A 185 -2.83 2.50 23.35
CA PRO A 185 -3.61 1.29 23.13
C PRO A 185 -2.83 0.03 23.54
N SER A 186 -3.55 -0.98 24.05
CA SER A 186 -2.97 -2.28 24.35
C SER A 186 -2.53 -3.01 23.07
N LYS A 187 -1.71 -4.05 23.24
CA LYS A 187 -1.25 -4.85 22.09
C LYS A 187 -2.41 -5.55 21.38
N GLU A 188 -3.40 -6.00 22.13
CA GLU A 188 -4.60 -6.66 21.63
C GLU A 188 -5.45 -5.69 20.79
N VAL A 189 -5.62 -4.45 21.26
CA VAL A 189 -6.33 -3.40 20.51
C VAL A 189 -5.58 -3.08 19.21
N MET A 190 -4.24 -2.95 19.27
CA MET A 190 -3.43 -2.72 18.06
C MET A 190 -3.56 -3.87 17.04
N GLN A 191 -3.60 -5.12 17.53
CA GLN A 191 -3.78 -6.29 16.67
C GLN A 191 -5.18 -6.32 16.04
N SER A 192 -6.22 -6.03 16.81
CA SER A 192 -7.60 -5.97 16.30
C SER A 192 -7.76 -4.89 15.21
N ILE A 193 -7.11 -3.75 15.38
CA ILE A 193 -7.10 -2.69 14.36
C ILE A 193 -6.34 -3.16 13.10
N LEU A 194 -5.20 -3.84 13.27
CA LEU A 194 -4.46 -4.41 12.15
C LEU A 194 -5.31 -5.39 11.36
N ASP A 195 -5.94 -6.34 12.06
CA ASP A 195 -6.80 -7.35 11.43
C ASP A 195 -7.94 -6.69 10.66
N MET A 196 -8.61 -5.68 11.23
CA MET A 196 -9.64 -4.92 10.55
C MET A 196 -9.13 -4.21 9.28
N ILE A 197 -7.93 -3.61 9.32
CA ILE A 197 -7.33 -2.97 8.15
C ILE A 197 -7.05 -4.01 7.06
N MET A 198 -6.44 -5.12 7.44
CA MET A 198 -6.05 -6.18 6.51
C MET A 198 -7.26 -6.90 5.91
N ASP A 199 -8.33 -7.14 6.69
CA ASP A 199 -9.57 -7.70 6.19
C ASP A 199 -10.22 -6.79 5.14
N ARG A 200 -10.14 -5.47 5.30
CA ARG A 200 -10.64 -4.52 4.28
C ARG A 200 -9.79 -4.55 3.00
N VAL A 201 -8.48 -4.80 3.10
CA VAL A 201 -7.63 -5.04 1.91
C VAL A 201 -8.01 -6.38 1.27
N ALA A 202 -8.16 -7.45 2.06
CA ALA A 202 -8.55 -8.77 1.57
C ALA A 202 -9.91 -8.75 0.86
N ALA A 203 -10.86 -7.93 1.32
CA ALA A 203 -12.15 -7.73 0.68
C ALA A 203 -12.03 -7.16 -0.76
N GLN A 204 -10.93 -6.50 -1.10
CA GLN A 204 -10.66 -5.99 -2.45
C GLN A 204 -10.04 -7.06 -3.38
N LEU A 205 -9.77 -8.26 -2.88
CA LEU A 205 -9.09 -9.33 -3.61
C LEU A 205 -10.02 -10.51 -3.85
N PRO A 206 -9.84 -11.25 -4.96
CA PRO A 206 -10.42 -12.59 -5.13
C PRO A 206 -9.98 -13.51 -4.00
N SER A 207 -10.80 -14.51 -3.67
CA SER A 207 -10.60 -15.41 -2.53
C SER A 207 -9.24 -16.11 -2.51
N GLU A 208 -8.74 -16.49 -3.68
CA GLU A 208 -7.46 -17.18 -3.87
C GLU A 208 -6.22 -16.33 -3.47
N PHE A 209 -6.36 -14.99 -3.41
CA PHE A 209 -5.28 -14.08 -3.02
C PHE A 209 -5.32 -13.66 -1.55
N ARG A 210 -6.40 -13.99 -0.81
CA ARG A 210 -6.63 -13.49 0.56
C ARG A 210 -5.72 -14.13 1.62
N GLY A 211 -5.12 -15.28 1.33
CA GLY A 211 -4.18 -15.96 2.22
C GLY A 211 -4.72 -16.14 3.64
N VAL A 212 -3.97 -15.68 4.63
CA VAL A 212 -4.35 -15.76 6.05
C VAL A 212 -5.62 -14.97 6.42
N TYR A 213 -6.11 -14.11 5.52
CA TYR A 213 -7.35 -13.32 5.67
C TYR A 213 -8.51 -13.90 4.85
N GLY A 214 -8.35 -15.09 4.25
CA GLY A 214 -9.38 -15.73 3.43
C GLY A 214 -10.63 -16.18 4.19
N ASP A 215 -10.48 -16.54 5.46
CA ASP A 215 -11.54 -17.02 6.35
C ASP A 215 -11.77 -16.04 7.52
N SER A 216 -12.15 -14.80 7.23
CA SER A 216 -12.47 -13.80 8.28
C SER A 216 -13.59 -14.29 9.24
N ALA A 217 -14.50 -15.14 8.75
CA ALA A 217 -15.52 -15.76 9.58
C ALA A 217 -14.97 -16.76 10.62
N ARG A 218 -13.81 -17.39 10.39
CA ARG A 218 -13.16 -18.26 11.37
C ARG A 218 -12.39 -17.48 12.43
N ARG A 219 -11.94 -16.27 12.14
CA ARG A 219 -11.20 -15.44 13.10
C ARG A 219 -12.09 -14.80 14.14
N SER A 220 -13.33 -14.46 13.82
CA SER A 220 -14.30 -13.97 14.81
C SER A 220 -14.65 -15.05 15.88
N ASN A 221 -14.56 -16.33 15.50
CA ASN A 221 -14.76 -17.46 16.44
C ASN A 221 -13.49 -17.89 17.20
N SER A 222 -12.29 -17.56 16.72
CA SER A 222 -11.04 -17.90 17.42
C SER A 222 -10.65 -16.89 18.52
N GLY A 223 -11.30 -15.76 18.61
CA GLY A 223 -11.21 -14.79 19.73
C GLY A 223 -11.77 -15.32 21.06
N GLN A 224 -12.42 -16.48 21.07
CA GLN A 224 -12.81 -17.26 22.26
C GLN A 224 -11.79 -18.38 22.58
N ARG A 225 -10.51 -18.11 22.57
CA ARG A 225 -9.56 -19.03 23.23
C ARG A 225 -9.60 -18.77 24.71
N ALA A 226 -10.00 -19.84 25.42
CA ALA A 226 -10.14 -19.92 26.86
C ALA A 226 -8.93 -19.39 27.64
N PRO A 227 -9.14 -18.89 28.87
CA PRO A 227 -8.05 -18.50 29.74
C PRO A 227 -7.18 -19.71 30.02
N VAL A 228 -5.88 -19.54 29.83
CA VAL A 228 -4.87 -20.49 30.29
C VAL A 228 -4.91 -20.46 31.81
N ALA A 229 -5.25 -21.62 32.39
CA ALA A 229 -5.21 -21.88 33.81
C ALA A 229 -3.79 -21.78 34.38
#